data_9d88f1bfd399734a01f1d6ea8c0e677c
#
_entry.id   9d88f1bfd399734a01f1d6ea8c0e677c
#
_cell.length_a   1.000
_cell.length_b   1.000
_cell.length_c   1.000
_cell.angle_alpha   90.00
_cell.angle_beta   90.00
_cell.angle_gamma   90.00
#
_symmetry.space_group_name_H-M   'P 1'
#
loop_
_entity.id
_entity.type
_entity.pdbx_description
1 polymer ?
#
loop_
_entity_poly.entity_id
_entity_poly.type
_entity_poly.pdbx_seq_one_letter_code
_entity_poly.pdbx_strand_id
1 'polypeptide(L)'
;YLRSPIYRGLDYIFDFLFMNSILYPPDLIINDPIVLTKNKLISKKNINFNEVLNKNIFLLICQVPFDVNMTHNSPHYKNHYEIIKSIYHNLPENSILIVREHPVYIGKYEKDFYNFILEKDSIYIDNNQDLYSILNKVHAVIVNNSTVGLEAITKLKSVLVLGDAYYDNSNICLKLNFKGDLKKL
;
A
#
# COMPACT_ATOMS: atom_id res chain seq x y z
N TYR A 1 1.94 3.30 -24.91
CA TYR A 1 0.92 3.31 -25.97
C TYR A 1 -0.18 4.28 -25.57
N LEU A 2 -0.19 5.49 -26.13
CA LEU A 2 -1.31 6.43 -26.00
C LEU A 2 -2.42 5.94 -26.95
N ARG A 3 -3.51 5.40 -26.41
CA ARG A 3 -4.70 5.06 -27.20
C ARG A 3 -5.21 6.30 -27.94
N SER A 4 -5.64 6.13 -29.18
CA SER A 4 -6.25 7.16 -29.98
C SER A 4 -7.39 7.86 -29.20
N PRO A 5 -7.57 9.20 -29.33
CA PRO A 5 -8.67 9.92 -28.69
C PRO A 5 -10.06 9.35 -29.00
N ILE A 6 -10.23 8.78 -30.20
CA ILE A 6 -11.48 8.14 -30.63
C ILE A 6 -11.79 6.91 -29.76
N TYR A 7 -10.79 6.06 -29.49
CA TYR A 7 -10.99 4.88 -28.64
C TYR A 7 -11.26 5.27 -27.19
N ARG A 8 -10.65 6.35 -26.67
CA ARG A 8 -11.00 6.88 -25.34
C ARG A 8 -12.43 7.41 -25.28
N GLY A 9 -12.90 8.05 -26.34
CA GLY A 9 -14.29 8.51 -26.42
C GLY A 9 -15.28 7.34 -26.43
N LEU A 10 -14.95 6.27 -27.14
CA LEU A 10 -15.74 5.04 -27.15
C LEU A 10 -15.71 4.32 -25.79
N ASP A 11 -14.54 4.23 -25.15
CA ASP A 11 -14.42 3.68 -23.81
C ASP A 11 -15.31 4.47 -22.83
N TYR A 12 -15.27 5.81 -22.89
CA TYR A 12 -16.11 6.66 -22.04
C TYR A 12 -17.61 6.48 -22.26
N ILE A 13 -18.05 6.33 -23.53
CA ILE A 13 -19.45 6.04 -23.88
C ILE A 13 -19.86 4.65 -23.37
N PHE A 14 -18.97 3.66 -23.54
CA PHE A 14 -19.20 2.32 -23.03
C PHE A 14 -19.29 2.31 -21.50
N ASP A 15 -18.42 3.02 -20.84
CA ASP A 15 -18.41 3.21 -19.39
C ASP A 15 -19.71 3.82 -18.91
N PHE A 16 -20.19 4.87 -19.58
CA PHE A 16 -21.45 5.53 -19.24
C PHE A 16 -22.68 4.63 -19.44
N LEU A 17 -22.70 3.83 -20.51
CA LEU A 17 -23.84 2.96 -20.83
C LEU A 17 -23.88 1.69 -19.98
N PHE A 18 -22.76 1.18 -19.53
CA PHE A 18 -22.62 -0.13 -18.87
C PHE A 18 -22.06 -0.08 -17.46
N MET A 19 -22.00 1.10 -16.84
CA MET A 19 -21.43 1.33 -15.50
C MET A 19 -22.01 0.46 -14.38
N ASN A 20 -23.17 -0.15 -14.61
CA ASN A 20 -23.83 -1.08 -13.67
C ASN A 20 -23.83 -2.53 -14.17
N SER A 21 -23.05 -2.88 -15.18
CA SER A 21 -23.05 -4.22 -15.74
C SER A 21 -22.03 -5.13 -15.03
N ILE A 22 -22.32 -6.43 -15.01
CA ILE A 22 -21.48 -7.52 -14.47
C ILE A 22 -20.07 -7.56 -15.11
N LEU A 23 -19.88 -6.87 -16.24
CA LEU A 23 -18.60 -6.82 -16.97
C LEU A 23 -17.61 -5.79 -16.40
N TYR A 24 -18.03 -4.96 -15.45
CA TYR A 24 -17.16 -3.97 -14.81
C TYR A 24 -16.37 -4.58 -13.68
N PRO A 25 -15.05 -4.30 -13.61
CA PRO A 25 -14.27 -4.69 -12.44
C PRO A 25 -14.86 -4.06 -11.17
N PRO A 26 -14.86 -4.78 -10.03
CA PRO A 26 -15.42 -4.29 -8.77
C PRO A 26 -14.83 -2.97 -8.26
N ASP A 27 -13.61 -2.65 -8.66
CA ASP A 27 -12.90 -1.42 -8.33
C ASP A 27 -13.52 -0.14 -8.94
N LEU A 28 -14.35 -0.27 -9.98
CA LEU A 28 -15.09 0.85 -10.56
C LEU A 28 -16.44 1.10 -9.88
N ILE A 29 -16.93 0.15 -9.07
CA ILE A 29 -18.19 0.25 -8.32
C ILE A 29 -17.90 0.77 -6.90
N ILE A 30 -17.34 1.97 -6.80
CA ILE A 30 -17.17 2.60 -5.48
C ILE A 30 -18.39 3.45 -5.17
N ASN A 31 -19.39 2.84 -4.55
CA ASN A 31 -20.64 3.52 -4.20
C ASN A 31 -20.60 4.30 -2.89
N ASP A 32 -19.49 4.29 -2.11
CA ASP A 32 -19.38 5.14 -0.93
C ASP A 32 -17.94 5.62 -0.75
N PRO A 33 -17.65 6.89 -1.04
CA PRO A 33 -16.45 7.49 -0.52
C PRO A 33 -16.63 7.57 1.00
N ILE A 34 -15.90 6.75 1.75
CA ILE A 34 -15.67 7.02 3.16
C ILE A 34 -14.87 8.32 3.19
N VAL A 35 -15.57 9.44 3.15
CA VAL A 35 -15.00 10.77 3.34
C VAL A 35 -14.67 10.88 4.81
N LEU A 36 -13.61 10.21 5.22
CA LEU A 36 -12.96 10.61 6.44
C LEU A 36 -12.51 12.06 6.24
N THR A 37 -12.78 12.88 7.23
CA THR A 37 -12.34 14.28 7.28
C THR A 37 -10.82 14.28 7.15
N LYS A 38 -10.37 14.36 5.90
CA LYS A 38 -9.06 14.07 5.34
C LYS A 38 -7.91 14.80 6.05
N ASN A 39 -8.21 15.97 6.63
CA ASN A 39 -7.18 16.89 7.07
C ASN A 39 -6.74 16.73 8.53
N LYS A 40 -7.58 16.20 9.41
CA LYS A 40 -7.24 16.02 10.83
C LYS A 40 -6.48 14.74 11.15
N LEU A 41 -6.71 13.67 10.37
CA LEU A 41 -6.09 12.37 10.60
C LEU A 41 -4.66 12.32 10.04
N ILE A 42 -4.48 12.83 8.83
CA ILE A 42 -3.18 12.82 8.14
C ILE A 42 -2.19 13.77 8.82
N SER A 43 -2.63 14.94 9.28
CA SER A 43 -1.73 15.90 9.93
C SER A 43 -1.18 15.45 11.30
N LYS A 44 -1.89 14.55 12.00
CA LYS A 44 -1.44 14.07 13.32
C LYS A 44 -0.39 12.94 13.26
N LYS A 45 -0.19 12.33 12.10
CA LYS A 45 0.67 11.15 11.96
C LYS A 45 1.80 11.32 10.94
N ASN A 46 2.09 12.55 10.53
CA ASN A 46 3.26 12.83 9.71
C ASN A 46 4.55 12.54 10.49
N ILE A 47 5.48 11.87 9.83
CA ILE A 47 6.76 11.53 10.44
C ILE A 47 7.74 12.69 10.40
N ASN A 48 8.42 12.92 11.53
CA ASN A 48 9.64 13.71 11.60
C ASN A 48 10.84 12.75 11.70
N PHE A 49 11.58 12.58 10.63
CA PHE A 49 12.70 11.63 10.60
C PHE A 49 13.80 11.94 11.61
N ASN A 50 13.96 13.20 12.00
CA ASN A 50 14.97 13.58 13.01
C ASN A 50 14.67 12.99 14.40
N GLU A 51 13.40 12.71 14.69
CA GLU A 51 12.98 12.14 15.98
C GLU A 51 13.08 10.61 16.03
N VAL A 52 13.29 9.97 14.89
CA VAL A 52 13.25 8.51 14.76
C VAL A 52 14.54 7.90 14.20
N LEU A 53 15.64 8.65 14.19
CA LEU A 53 16.93 8.22 13.61
C LEU A 53 17.48 6.92 14.22
N ASN A 54 17.16 6.62 15.47
CA ASN A 54 17.65 5.45 16.19
C ASN A 54 16.67 4.25 16.13
N LYS A 55 15.64 4.33 15.27
CA LYS A 55 14.63 3.27 15.14
C LYS A 55 14.78 2.52 13.82
N ASN A 56 14.35 1.27 13.82
CA ASN A 56 14.21 0.52 12.57
C ASN A 56 12.99 1.02 11.81
N ILE A 57 13.18 1.56 10.63
CA ILE A 57 12.12 2.20 9.84
C ILE A 57 11.68 1.25 8.72
N PHE A 58 10.42 0.87 8.73
CA PHE A 58 9.78 0.05 7.71
C PHE A 58 8.78 0.89 6.92
N LEU A 59 8.72 0.70 5.60
CA LEU A 59 7.80 1.40 4.71
C LEU A 59 6.80 0.41 4.11
N LEU A 60 5.53 0.56 4.45
CA LEU A 60 4.44 -0.16 3.83
C LEU A 60 3.85 0.66 2.68
N ILE A 61 3.85 0.09 1.48
CA ILE A 61 3.22 0.67 0.29
C ILE A 61 1.84 0.07 0.10
N CYS A 62 0.82 0.89 0.18
CA CYS A 62 -0.56 0.49 -0.07
C CYS A 62 -0.90 0.54 -1.56
N GLN A 63 -1.88 -0.28 -1.96
CA GLN A 63 -2.39 -0.37 -3.32
C GLN A 63 -3.86 0.05 -3.36
N VAL A 64 -4.43 0.12 -4.56
CA VAL A 64 -5.87 0.31 -4.74
C VAL A 64 -6.62 -0.88 -4.12
N PRO A 65 -7.57 -0.67 -3.20
CA PRO A 65 -8.15 -1.74 -2.40
C PRO A 65 -8.88 -2.84 -3.17
N PHE A 66 -9.53 -2.51 -4.28
CA PHE A 66 -10.43 -3.44 -4.98
C PHE A 66 -9.93 -3.83 -6.38
N ASP A 67 -8.67 -3.53 -6.70
CA ASP A 67 -8.10 -3.93 -7.97
C ASP A 67 -7.67 -5.43 -7.99
N VAL A 68 -7.27 -5.91 -9.15
CA VAL A 68 -6.79 -7.29 -9.36
C VAL A 68 -5.62 -7.63 -8.42
N ASN A 69 -4.79 -6.66 -8.08
CA ASN A 69 -3.65 -6.88 -7.20
C ASN A 69 -4.07 -7.21 -5.77
N MET A 70 -5.20 -6.67 -5.31
CA MET A 70 -5.73 -6.99 -3.99
C MET A 70 -6.72 -8.14 -3.99
N THR A 71 -7.42 -8.39 -5.11
CA THR A 71 -8.46 -9.43 -5.18
C THR A 71 -7.93 -10.79 -5.63
N HIS A 72 -6.93 -10.83 -6.53
CA HIS A 72 -6.39 -12.08 -7.10
C HIS A 72 -4.94 -12.34 -6.69
N ASN A 73 -4.10 -11.30 -6.71
CA ASN A 73 -2.67 -11.43 -6.43
C ASN A 73 -2.30 -11.20 -4.95
N SER A 74 -3.29 -11.27 -4.06
CA SER A 74 -3.12 -11.13 -2.60
C SER A 74 -3.63 -12.38 -1.87
N PRO A 75 -2.90 -13.51 -1.95
CA PRO A 75 -3.39 -14.79 -1.45
C PRO A 75 -3.55 -14.83 0.08
N HIS A 76 -2.85 -13.94 0.80
CA HIS A 76 -2.79 -13.97 2.25
C HIS A 76 -3.67 -12.93 2.95
N TYR A 77 -4.02 -11.84 2.26
CA TYR A 77 -4.73 -10.70 2.87
C TYR A 77 -5.87 -10.22 1.99
N LYS A 78 -7.02 -9.95 2.62
CA LYS A 78 -8.23 -9.48 1.92
C LYS A 78 -8.28 -7.96 1.78
N ASN A 79 -7.65 -7.24 2.70
CA ASN A 79 -7.69 -5.78 2.76
C ASN A 79 -6.44 -5.20 3.44
N HIS A 80 -6.28 -3.89 3.40
CA HIS A 80 -5.11 -3.20 3.96
C HIS A 80 -5.11 -3.19 5.50
N TYR A 81 -6.26 -3.27 6.14
CA TYR A 81 -6.34 -3.41 7.59
C TYR A 81 -5.70 -4.72 8.07
N GLU A 82 -5.99 -5.84 7.40
CA GLU A 82 -5.34 -7.13 7.72
C GLU A 82 -3.83 -7.06 7.51
N ILE A 83 -3.38 -6.42 6.42
CA ILE A 83 -1.95 -6.24 6.11
C ILE A 83 -1.26 -5.47 7.23
N ILE A 84 -1.72 -4.25 7.52
CA ILE A 84 -1.06 -3.38 8.51
C ILE A 84 -1.05 -3.99 9.91
N LYS A 85 -2.14 -4.63 10.30
CA LYS A 85 -2.26 -5.33 11.59
C LYS A 85 -1.26 -6.48 11.68
N SER A 86 -1.18 -7.30 10.66
CA SER A 86 -0.25 -8.44 10.62
C SER A 86 1.21 -7.98 10.66
N ILE A 87 1.57 -6.97 9.87
CA ILE A 87 2.92 -6.39 9.86
C ILE A 87 3.25 -5.85 11.25
N TYR A 88 2.41 -4.98 11.79
CA TYR A 88 2.64 -4.32 13.06
C TYR A 88 2.97 -5.28 14.21
N HIS A 89 2.23 -6.40 14.31
CA HIS A 89 2.44 -7.39 15.36
C HIS A 89 3.71 -8.26 15.18
N ASN A 90 4.34 -8.17 14.02
CA ASN A 90 5.56 -8.92 13.71
C ASN A 90 6.78 -8.01 13.46
N LEU A 91 6.64 -6.70 13.64
CA LEU A 91 7.79 -5.80 13.58
C LEU A 91 8.76 -6.07 14.74
N PRO A 92 10.07 -5.99 14.51
CA PRO A 92 11.06 -6.05 15.57
C PRO A 92 10.85 -4.94 16.61
N GLU A 93 11.39 -5.16 17.81
CA GLU A 93 11.41 -4.12 18.84
C GLU A 93 12.12 -2.85 18.33
N ASN A 94 11.73 -1.71 18.87
CA ASN A 94 12.26 -0.40 18.48
C ASN A 94 12.07 -0.06 17.00
N SER A 95 10.95 -0.54 16.41
CA SER A 95 10.60 -0.27 15.01
C SER A 95 9.49 0.76 14.89
N ILE A 96 9.46 1.42 13.74
CA ILE A 96 8.33 2.22 13.30
C ILE A 96 7.88 1.77 11.92
N LEU A 97 6.60 1.94 11.66
CA LEU A 97 5.97 1.65 10.38
C LEU A 97 5.51 2.95 9.73
N ILE A 98 6.05 3.26 8.58
CA ILE A 98 5.54 4.34 7.74
C ILE A 98 4.60 3.72 6.72
N VAL A 99 3.41 4.25 6.63
CA VAL A 99 2.39 3.85 5.66
C VAL A 99 2.32 4.88 4.55
N ARG A 100 2.45 4.43 3.31
CA ARG A 100 2.27 5.26 2.13
C ARG A 100 1.06 4.78 1.36
N GLU A 101 0.05 5.62 1.29
CA GLU A 101 -1.17 5.35 0.56
C GLU A 101 -0.94 5.46 -0.96
N HIS A 102 -1.74 4.75 -1.73
CA HIS A 102 -1.73 4.92 -3.18
C HIS A 102 -2.23 6.32 -3.56
N PRO A 103 -1.55 7.07 -4.44
CA PRO A 103 -1.86 8.48 -4.72
C PRO A 103 -3.31 8.76 -5.09
N VAL A 104 -3.94 7.85 -5.85
CA VAL A 104 -5.36 7.98 -6.27
C VAL A 104 -6.33 7.64 -5.12
N TYR A 105 -5.84 6.98 -4.06
CA TYR A 105 -6.67 6.43 -2.98
C TYR A 105 -6.40 7.06 -1.61
N ILE A 106 -5.68 8.14 -1.55
CA ILE A 106 -5.38 8.86 -0.29
C ILE A 106 -6.69 9.20 0.45
N GLY A 107 -6.81 8.75 1.70
CA GLY A 107 -7.97 8.98 2.56
C GLY A 107 -9.19 8.13 2.23
N LYS A 108 -9.07 7.08 1.40
CA LYS A 108 -10.19 6.26 0.92
C LYS A 108 -10.10 4.79 1.33
N TYR A 109 -9.17 4.42 2.23
CA TYR A 109 -9.09 3.07 2.76
C TYR A 109 -10.15 2.82 3.83
N GLU A 110 -10.24 1.59 4.31
CA GLU A 110 -11.23 1.17 5.30
C GLU A 110 -11.10 1.98 6.59
N LYS A 111 -12.22 2.24 7.26
CA LYS A 111 -12.23 2.97 8.54
C LYS A 111 -11.34 2.32 9.59
N ASP A 112 -11.34 0.99 9.67
CA ASP A 112 -10.55 0.23 10.63
C ASP A 112 -9.04 0.34 10.37
N PHE A 113 -8.63 0.49 9.10
CA PHE A 113 -7.25 0.78 8.74
C PHE A 113 -6.75 2.10 9.36
N TYR A 114 -7.54 3.17 9.24
CA TYR A 114 -7.16 4.46 9.82
C TYR A 114 -7.26 4.47 11.34
N ASN A 115 -8.28 3.85 11.92
CA ASN A 115 -8.41 3.73 13.38
C ASN A 115 -7.19 3.02 13.97
N PHE A 116 -6.75 1.94 13.36
CA PHE A 116 -5.57 1.21 13.80
C PHE A 116 -4.30 2.06 13.75
N ILE A 117 -4.11 2.84 12.67
CA ILE A 117 -2.98 3.76 12.55
C ILE A 117 -3.01 4.83 13.67
N LEU A 118 -4.18 5.36 13.98
CA LEU A 118 -4.34 6.39 14.99
C LEU A 118 -4.08 5.89 16.41
N GLU A 119 -4.43 4.65 16.69
CA GLU A 119 -4.23 4.01 18.00
C GLU A 119 -2.76 3.67 18.31
N LYS A 120 -1.91 3.57 17.29
CA LYS A 120 -0.53 3.12 17.46
C LYS A 120 0.47 4.26 17.28
N ASP A 121 1.25 4.56 18.31
CA ASP A 121 2.24 5.66 18.29
C ASP A 121 3.41 5.41 17.35
N SER A 122 3.73 4.15 17.05
CA SER A 122 4.81 3.77 16.15
C SER A 122 4.40 3.62 14.69
N ILE A 123 3.15 3.99 14.32
CA ILE A 123 2.71 4.03 12.93
C ILE A 123 2.52 5.48 12.47
N TYR A 124 3.07 5.78 11.31
CA TYR A 124 3.00 7.10 10.66
C TYR A 124 2.42 6.99 9.26
N ILE A 125 1.83 8.07 8.75
CA ILE A 125 1.42 8.20 7.34
C ILE A 125 2.33 9.24 6.68
N ASP A 126 2.92 8.89 5.54
CA ASP A 126 3.65 9.85 4.72
C ASP A 126 3.29 9.71 3.25
N ASN A 127 2.47 10.64 2.79
CA ASN A 127 2.05 10.77 1.38
C ASN A 127 2.69 11.98 0.69
N ASN A 128 3.46 12.79 1.42
CA ASN A 128 3.92 14.09 0.97
C ASN A 128 5.37 14.09 0.46
N GLN A 129 6.21 13.22 1.02
CA GLN A 129 7.60 13.16 0.59
C GLN A 129 7.74 12.46 -0.77
N ASP A 130 8.75 12.86 -1.52
CA ASP A 130 9.15 12.13 -2.71
C ASP A 130 9.53 10.68 -2.37
N LEU A 131 9.12 9.72 -3.23
CA LEU A 131 9.36 8.30 -2.99
C LEU A 131 10.84 7.97 -2.83
N TYR A 132 11.71 8.55 -3.67
CA TYR A 132 13.14 8.28 -3.57
C TYR A 132 13.75 8.82 -2.28
N SER A 133 13.27 9.98 -1.82
CA SER A 133 13.71 10.57 -0.56
C SER A 133 13.35 9.70 0.64
N ILE A 134 12.16 9.09 0.65
CA ILE A 134 11.74 8.20 1.74
C ILE A 134 12.46 6.84 1.65
N LEU A 135 12.63 6.27 0.45
CA LEU A 135 13.38 5.03 0.26
C LEU A 135 14.80 5.10 0.81
N ASN A 136 15.47 6.25 0.70
CA ASN A 136 16.81 6.42 1.24
C ASN A 136 16.87 6.35 2.77
N LYS A 137 15.78 6.65 3.46
CA LYS A 137 15.70 6.75 4.92
C LYS A 137 15.18 5.48 5.61
N VAL A 138 14.56 4.56 4.86
CA VAL A 138 13.99 3.33 5.42
C VAL A 138 14.94 2.16 5.34
N HIS A 139 14.82 1.21 6.28
CA HIS A 139 15.60 -0.01 6.34
C HIS A 139 15.05 -1.08 5.41
N ALA A 140 13.74 -1.22 5.37
CA ALA A 140 13.08 -2.18 4.48
C ALA A 140 11.75 -1.64 3.96
N VAL A 141 11.33 -2.17 2.81
CA VAL A 141 10.08 -1.84 2.15
C VAL A 141 9.19 -3.08 2.12
N ILE A 142 7.93 -2.90 2.48
CA ILE A 142 6.93 -3.95 2.51
C ILE A 142 5.88 -3.61 1.46
N VAL A 143 5.64 -4.53 0.57
CA VAL A 143 4.66 -4.39 -0.51
C VAL A 143 3.76 -5.63 -0.56
N ASN A 144 2.53 -5.48 -0.99
CA ASN A 144 1.77 -6.66 -1.38
C ASN A 144 2.34 -7.21 -2.70
N ASN A 145 2.17 -6.46 -3.80
CA ASN A 145 2.75 -6.77 -5.11
C ASN A 145 3.01 -5.49 -5.95
N SER A 146 3.19 -4.36 -5.28
CA SER A 146 3.42 -3.06 -5.92
C SER A 146 4.75 -2.99 -6.67
N THR A 147 4.76 -2.31 -7.82
CA THR A 147 5.99 -2.02 -8.59
C THR A 147 7.02 -1.22 -7.81
N VAL A 148 6.61 -0.49 -6.76
CA VAL A 148 7.52 0.20 -5.83
C VAL A 148 8.50 -0.78 -5.17
N GLY A 149 8.11 -2.05 -4.99
CA GLY A 149 9.03 -3.09 -4.52
C GLY A 149 10.23 -3.27 -5.45
N LEU A 150 10.01 -3.31 -6.76
CA LEU A 150 11.10 -3.38 -7.74
C LEU A 150 11.97 -2.12 -7.71
N GLU A 151 11.37 -0.93 -7.59
CA GLU A 151 12.12 0.31 -7.45
C GLU A 151 12.99 0.31 -6.19
N ALA A 152 12.47 -0.21 -5.07
CA ALA A 152 13.25 -0.37 -3.84
C ALA A 152 14.42 -1.35 -3.99
N ILE A 153 14.23 -2.47 -4.69
CA ILE A 153 15.29 -3.43 -5.02
C ILE A 153 16.41 -2.75 -5.81
N THR A 154 16.07 -1.93 -6.82
CA THR A 154 17.08 -1.18 -7.60
C THR A 154 17.86 -0.18 -6.76
N LYS A 155 17.33 0.23 -5.60
CA LYS A 155 17.99 1.07 -4.60
C LYS A 155 18.68 0.27 -3.49
N LEU A 156 18.86 -1.04 -3.69
CA LEU A 156 19.49 -1.95 -2.73
C LEU A 156 18.79 -1.97 -1.36
N LYS A 157 17.48 -1.76 -1.34
CA LYS A 157 16.67 -1.89 -0.13
C LYS A 157 16.18 -3.33 0.03
N SER A 158 16.13 -3.80 1.26
CA SER A 158 15.45 -5.04 1.59
C SER A 158 13.96 -4.89 1.29
N VAL A 159 13.39 -5.85 0.58
CA VAL A 159 11.97 -5.83 0.20
C VAL A 159 11.31 -7.11 0.65
N LEU A 160 10.18 -6.96 1.37
CA LEU A 160 9.27 -8.03 1.70
C LEU A 160 8.05 -7.95 0.79
N VAL A 161 7.78 -9.01 0.05
CA VAL A 161 6.62 -9.15 -0.84
C VAL A 161 5.60 -10.07 -0.17
N LEU A 162 4.39 -9.57 0.06
CA LEU A 162 3.32 -10.27 0.77
C LEU A 162 2.39 -11.06 -0.16
N GLY A 163 2.25 -10.61 -1.40
CA GLY A 163 1.39 -11.21 -2.43
C GLY A 163 2.19 -11.72 -3.61
N ASP A 164 1.51 -11.95 -4.74
CA ASP A 164 2.14 -12.44 -5.96
C ASP A 164 2.58 -11.27 -6.83
N ALA A 165 3.90 -11.07 -6.96
CA ALA A 165 4.52 -10.05 -7.78
C ALA A 165 5.38 -10.68 -8.86
N TYR A 166 5.44 -10.08 -10.06
CA TYR A 166 6.23 -10.60 -11.18
C TYR A 166 7.75 -10.62 -10.90
N TYR A 167 8.19 -9.93 -9.86
CA TYR A 167 9.60 -9.86 -9.43
C TYR A 167 9.86 -10.61 -8.12
N ASP A 168 8.93 -11.36 -7.57
CA ASP A 168 8.99 -12.00 -6.25
C ASP A 168 9.95 -13.20 -6.14
N ASN A 169 11.07 -13.10 -6.81
CA ASN A 169 12.12 -14.10 -6.78
C ASN A 169 12.90 -14.04 -5.45
N SER A 170 13.06 -15.20 -4.81
CA SER A 170 13.75 -15.34 -3.52
C SER A 170 15.22 -14.88 -3.52
N ASN A 171 15.84 -14.69 -4.68
CA ASN A 171 17.21 -14.22 -4.78
C ASN A 171 17.33 -12.69 -4.70
N ILE A 172 16.23 -11.95 -4.86
CA ILE A 172 16.23 -10.49 -4.91
C ILE A 172 15.32 -9.83 -3.87
N CYS A 173 14.37 -10.58 -3.30
CA CYS A 173 13.48 -10.10 -2.25
C CYS A 173 13.07 -11.25 -1.31
N LEU A 174 12.48 -10.91 -0.18
CA LEU A 174 11.83 -11.87 0.72
C LEU A 174 10.38 -12.04 0.26
N LYS A 175 9.98 -13.26 -0.07
CA LYS A 175 8.60 -13.62 -0.40
C LYS A 175 7.91 -14.22 0.81
N LEU A 176 6.72 -13.73 1.12
CA LEU A 176 5.84 -14.35 2.11
C LEU A 176 5.14 -15.55 1.48
N ASN A 177 5.48 -16.77 1.92
CA ASN A 177 4.80 -17.98 1.46
C ASN A 177 3.59 -18.33 2.33
N PHE A 178 3.68 -18.04 3.63
CA PHE A 178 2.60 -18.27 4.61
C PHE A 178 2.52 -17.09 5.59
N LYS A 179 1.32 -16.76 6.07
CA LYS A 179 1.15 -15.70 7.09
C LYS A 179 2.06 -15.86 8.32
N GLY A 180 2.41 -17.09 8.69
CA GLY A 180 3.31 -17.39 9.80
C GLY A 180 4.78 -17.00 9.58
N ASP A 181 5.19 -16.75 8.34
CA ASP A 181 6.57 -16.40 8.00
C ASP A 181 6.93 -14.98 8.45
N LEU A 182 5.95 -14.10 8.69
CA LEU A 182 6.20 -12.75 9.24
C LEU A 182 6.88 -12.77 10.61
N LYS A 183 6.80 -13.87 11.35
CA LYS A 183 7.53 -14.02 12.64
C LYS A 183 9.05 -14.06 12.47
N LYS A 184 9.55 -14.04 11.24
CA LYS A 184 10.97 -14.07 10.92
C LYS A 184 11.53 -12.69 10.52
N LEU A 185 10.70 -11.62 10.59
CA LEU A 185 11.16 -10.24 10.42
C LEU A 185 11.93 -9.79 11.64
#